data_b31c5c5661399dce2b612c0f7d1fd007
#
_entry.id   b31c5c5661399dce2b612c0f7d1fd007
#
_cell.length_a   1.000
_cell.length_b   1.000
_cell.length_c   1.000
_cell.angle_alpha   90.00
_cell.angle_beta   90.00
_cell.angle_gamma   90.00
#
_symmetry.space_group_name_H-M   'P 1'
#
loop_
_entity.id
_entity.type
_entity.pdbx_description
1 polymer ?
#
loop_
_entity_poly.entity_id
_entity_poly.type
_entity_poly.pdbx_seq_one_letter_code
_entity_poly.pdbx_strand_id
1 'polypeptide(L)'
;MKKMERRKFLQVIGAAALMGAAVFLTGCDESSPVPGPEQDKGDGSVSLASLEAFSGHLNWNNGVEPEDVSGNSYSRAANYMVCVFSNGAEWDFLKSYTSDGYGYGFAEYRVSGKYKKLTMKLAPHKLMNKDGNAYIKVYADDKLVATSEFVKKKSSVIDFEANIAGAEYIKLEVYIHAGSCIGEGSDGNDGALIMADAKLWP
;
A
#
# COMPACT_ATOMS: atom_id res chain seq x y z
N MET A 1 -9.42 -25.69 -29.17
CA MET A 1 -9.49 -24.30 -28.71
C MET A 1 -10.91 -23.98 -28.30
N LYS A 2 -11.24 -23.94 -26.99
CA LYS A 2 -12.59 -23.63 -26.47
C LYS A 2 -12.61 -22.20 -25.98
N LYS A 3 -13.46 -21.36 -26.57
CA LYS A 3 -13.79 -20.00 -26.11
C LYS A 3 -14.47 -20.06 -24.74
N MET A 4 -13.91 -19.42 -23.73
CA MET A 4 -14.59 -19.21 -22.46
C MET A 4 -15.49 -17.97 -22.56
N GLU A 5 -16.80 -18.19 -22.41
CA GLU A 5 -17.80 -17.11 -22.34
C GLU A 5 -17.72 -16.36 -21.01
N ARG A 6 -17.65 -15.04 -21.11
CA ARG A 6 -17.77 -14.14 -19.96
C ARG A 6 -19.23 -14.15 -19.48
N ARG A 7 -19.47 -14.66 -18.28
CA ARG A 7 -20.78 -14.57 -17.62
C ARG A 7 -21.03 -13.15 -17.15
N LYS A 8 -22.10 -12.55 -17.66
CA LYS A 8 -22.68 -11.29 -17.21
C LYS A 8 -23.25 -11.47 -15.81
N PHE A 9 -22.79 -10.68 -14.84
CA PHE A 9 -23.42 -10.60 -13.51
C PHE A 9 -24.54 -9.56 -13.60
N LEU A 10 -25.74 -10.02 -13.35
CA LEU A 10 -26.96 -9.19 -13.32
C LEU A 10 -27.00 -8.35 -12.04
N GLN A 11 -27.30 -7.06 -12.22
CA GLN A 11 -27.70 -6.13 -11.17
C GLN A 11 -29.02 -6.54 -10.54
N VAL A 12 -29.09 -6.59 -9.22
CA VAL A 12 -30.35 -6.55 -8.48
C VAL A 12 -30.41 -5.21 -7.74
N ILE A 13 -31.27 -4.35 -8.25
CA ILE A 13 -31.67 -3.09 -7.59
C ILE A 13 -32.82 -3.47 -6.66
N GLY A 14 -32.61 -3.28 -5.37
CA GLY A 14 -33.67 -3.38 -4.35
C GLY A 14 -33.82 -2.04 -3.62
N ALA A 15 -34.75 -1.21 -4.08
CA ALA A 15 -35.21 -0.06 -3.33
C ALA A 15 -36.22 -0.51 -2.27
N ALA A 16 -35.96 -0.18 -1.00
CA ALA A 16 -37.00 -0.20 0.04
C ALA A 16 -36.84 1.03 0.91
N ALA A 17 -37.71 2.00 0.67
CA ALA A 17 -37.98 3.08 1.62
C ALA A 17 -38.95 2.56 2.67
N LEU A 18 -38.68 2.73 3.97
CA LEU A 18 -39.64 2.70 5.02
C LEU A 18 -39.30 3.77 6.07
N MET A 19 -40.22 4.72 6.20
CA MET A 19 -40.37 5.64 7.34
C MET A 19 -40.81 4.86 8.59
N GLY A 20 -40.36 5.28 9.75
CA GLY A 20 -40.93 4.75 10.98
C GLY A 20 -40.28 5.25 12.28
N ALA A 21 -40.87 6.30 12.83
CA ALA A 21 -41.08 6.58 14.26
C ALA A 21 -39.92 6.46 15.26
N ALA A 22 -39.64 7.60 15.87
CA ALA A 22 -38.87 7.78 17.10
C ALA A 22 -39.49 7.02 18.28
N VAL A 23 -38.67 6.26 18.99
CA VAL A 23 -38.93 5.87 20.39
C VAL A 23 -37.68 6.22 21.20
N PHE A 24 -37.81 7.21 22.08
CA PHE A 24 -36.80 7.51 23.09
C PHE A 24 -36.87 6.41 24.18
N LEU A 25 -35.79 5.65 24.31
CA LEU A 25 -35.50 4.92 25.54
C LEU A 25 -34.11 5.32 26.01
N THR A 26 -34.10 6.00 27.15
CA THR A 26 -32.90 6.29 27.94
C THR A 26 -32.31 4.98 28.47
N GLY A 27 -31.07 4.70 28.06
CA GLY A 27 -30.25 3.63 28.62
C GLY A 27 -28.81 3.99 28.38
N CYS A 28 -28.08 4.30 29.45
CA CYS A 28 -26.65 4.55 29.44
C CYS A 28 -25.93 3.28 28.99
N ASP A 29 -25.20 3.38 27.87
CA ASP A 29 -24.03 2.56 27.63
C ASP A 29 -23.06 3.40 26.81
N GLU A 30 -21.94 3.76 27.44
CA GLU A 30 -20.82 4.47 26.82
C GLU A 30 -20.09 3.53 25.87
N SER A 31 -20.64 3.31 24.70
CA SER A 31 -19.86 2.82 23.56
C SER A 31 -19.21 4.03 22.90
N SER A 32 -17.94 4.22 23.17
CA SER A 32 -17.12 5.19 22.44
C SER A 32 -17.33 5.01 20.93
N PRO A 33 -17.63 6.09 20.18
CA PRO A 33 -17.76 6.00 18.74
C PRO A 33 -16.43 5.53 18.18
N VAL A 34 -16.46 4.46 17.38
CA VAL A 34 -15.33 4.03 16.56
C VAL A 34 -14.90 5.26 15.74
N PRO A 35 -13.65 5.71 15.84
CA PRO A 35 -13.20 6.85 15.04
C PRO A 35 -13.40 6.49 13.56
N GLY A 36 -14.25 7.27 12.88
CA GLY A 36 -14.28 7.26 11.42
C GLY A 36 -12.90 7.64 10.87
N PRO A 37 -12.61 7.33 9.59
CA PRO A 37 -11.32 7.64 9.00
C PRO A 37 -10.99 9.12 9.26
N GLU A 38 -9.89 9.37 9.95
CA GLU A 38 -9.41 10.72 10.22
C GLU A 38 -9.16 11.43 8.89
N GLN A 39 -10.06 12.35 8.56
CA GLN A 39 -9.79 13.34 7.53
C GLN A 39 -8.69 14.25 8.08
N ASP A 40 -7.53 14.19 7.46
CA ASP A 40 -6.43 15.13 7.72
C ASP A 40 -6.95 16.55 7.44
N LYS A 41 -7.22 17.30 8.53
CA LYS A 41 -7.84 18.63 8.44
C LYS A 41 -6.76 19.64 8.04
N GLY A 42 -6.54 19.84 6.75
CA GLY A 42 -5.66 20.93 6.37
C GLY A 42 -5.36 21.13 4.89
N ASP A 43 -5.06 20.11 4.12
CA ASP A 43 -4.53 20.28 2.76
C ASP A 43 -5.41 19.71 1.64
N GLY A 44 -6.55 19.12 1.98
CA GLY A 44 -7.48 18.50 1.02
C GLY A 44 -7.04 17.13 0.51
N SER A 45 -5.91 16.63 0.96
CA SER A 45 -5.46 15.27 0.62
C SER A 45 -6.24 14.20 1.38
N VAL A 46 -6.23 12.99 0.83
CA VAL A 46 -6.81 11.79 1.45
C VAL A 46 -5.72 10.74 1.58
N SER A 47 -5.60 10.13 2.76
CA SER A 47 -4.65 9.02 2.96
C SER A 47 -5.01 7.83 2.06
N LEU A 48 -4.05 7.28 1.31
CA LEU A 48 -4.26 6.06 0.53
C LEU A 48 -4.61 4.87 1.44
N ALA A 49 -4.09 4.84 2.66
CA ALA A 49 -4.38 3.81 3.65
C ALA A 49 -5.84 3.82 4.16
N SER A 50 -6.60 4.92 3.92
CA SER A 50 -8.02 4.98 4.25
C SER A 50 -8.91 4.35 3.17
N LEU A 51 -8.37 4.02 2.01
CA LEU A 51 -9.09 3.31 0.96
C LEU A 51 -8.90 1.80 1.13
N GLU A 52 -9.99 1.05 0.95
CA GLU A 52 -9.92 -0.39 0.88
C GLU A 52 -9.37 -0.82 -0.49
N ALA A 53 -8.33 -1.66 -0.49
CA ALA A 53 -7.87 -2.30 -1.70
C ALA A 53 -8.87 -3.37 -2.14
N PHE A 54 -9.35 -3.29 -3.37
CA PHE A 54 -10.29 -4.30 -3.90
C PHE A 54 -9.57 -5.52 -4.48
N SER A 55 -8.26 -5.44 -4.68
CA SER A 55 -7.40 -6.52 -5.19
C SER A 55 -5.98 -6.36 -4.65
N GLY A 56 -5.27 -7.48 -4.54
CA GLY A 56 -3.89 -7.50 -4.09
C GLY A 56 -3.73 -7.98 -2.65
N HIS A 57 -2.53 -7.83 -2.11
CA HIS A 57 -2.17 -8.33 -0.78
C HIS A 57 -1.25 -7.39 0.01
N LEU A 58 -1.01 -6.18 -0.49
CA LEU A 58 -0.30 -5.16 0.27
C LEU A 58 -1.24 -4.53 1.30
N ASN A 59 -0.79 -4.47 2.56
CA ASN A 59 -1.58 -3.97 3.67
C ASN A 59 -0.88 -2.81 4.38
N TRP A 60 -1.56 -1.68 4.48
CA TRP A 60 -1.13 -0.56 5.32
C TRP A 60 -1.20 -0.93 6.80
N ASN A 61 -0.30 -0.35 7.59
CA ASN A 61 -0.21 -0.59 9.05
C ASN A 61 -0.06 -2.08 9.40
N ASN A 62 0.80 -2.79 8.67
CA ASN A 62 0.98 -4.24 8.76
C ASN A 62 1.67 -4.73 10.05
N GLY A 63 1.89 -3.86 11.02
CA GLY A 63 2.44 -4.21 12.34
C GLY A 63 3.96 -4.37 12.39
N VAL A 64 4.66 -4.24 11.26
CA VAL A 64 6.12 -4.20 11.24
C VAL A 64 6.59 -2.81 11.62
N GLU A 65 7.57 -2.71 12.52
CA GLU A 65 8.11 -1.43 12.97
C GLU A 65 8.76 -0.66 11.81
N PRO A 66 8.25 0.53 11.42
CA PRO A 66 8.73 1.26 10.26
C PRO A 66 9.92 2.15 10.62
N GLU A 67 11.06 1.56 10.94
CA GLU A 67 12.30 2.26 11.24
C GLU A 67 13.27 2.12 10.06
N ASP A 68 13.80 3.26 9.58
CA ASP A 68 14.78 3.25 8.50
C ASP A 68 16.20 2.94 8.99
N VAL A 69 17.13 2.79 8.05
CA VAL A 69 18.53 2.50 8.33
C VAL A 69 19.26 3.61 9.12
N SER A 70 18.67 4.80 9.21
CA SER A 70 19.19 5.95 9.96
C SER A 70 18.56 6.09 11.34
N GLY A 71 17.63 5.19 11.72
CA GLY A 71 16.92 5.21 13.00
C GLY A 71 15.71 6.15 13.02
N ASN A 72 15.25 6.65 11.88
CA ASN A 72 14.02 7.44 11.82
C ASN A 72 12.81 6.52 11.85
N SER A 73 11.86 6.79 12.75
CA SER A 73 10.61 6.04 12.84
C SER A 73 9.48 6.74 12.07
N TYR A 74 8.74 5.97 11.29
CA TYR A 74 7.55 6.40 10.53
C TYR A 74 6.23 5.98 11.21
N SER A 75 6.28 5.44 12.42
CA SER A 75 5.10 4.95 13.16
C SER A 75 4.08 6.03 13.50
N ARG A 76 4.49 7.31 13.50
CA ARG A 76 3.58 8.46 13.70
C ARG A 76 2.78 8.85 12.47
N ALA A 77 3.23 8.43 11.29
CA ALA A 77 2.40 8.51 10.09
C ALA A 77 1.35 7.41 10.24
N ALA A 78 0.08 7.78 10.37
CA ALA A 78 -1.05 6.82 10.50
C ALA A 78 -1.18 5.88 9.27
N ASN A 79 -0.29 6.00 8.29
CA ASN A 79 -0.31 5.29 7.02
C ASN A 79 1.10 4.94 6.57
N TYR A 80 1.63 3.87 7.07
CA TYR A 80 2.87 3.28 6.60
C TYR A 80 2.65 1.82 6.19
N MET A 81 3.55 1.31 5.37
CA MET A 81 3.66 -0.10 5.02
C MET A 81 5.13 -0.48 4.97
N VAL A 82 5.49 -1.59 5.59
CA VAL A 82 6.82 -2.18 5.44
C VAL A 82 6.69 -3.43 4.60
N CYS A 83 7.30 -3.41 3.43
CA CYS A 83 7.39 -4.58 2.57
C CYS A 83 8.75 -5.25 2.80
N VAL A 84 8.73 -6.50 3.18
CA VAL A 84 9.91 -7.32 3.41
C VAL A 84 9.91 -8.49 2.45
N PHE A 85 11.05 -8.76 1.86
CA PHE A 85 11.32 -9.93 1.05
C PHE A 85 12.59 -10.60 1.53
N SER A 86 12.47 -11.86 1.94
CA SER A 86 13.56 -12.65 2.51
C SER A 86 13.70 -13.97 1.75
N ASN A 87 14.94 -14.36 1.45
CA ASN A 87 15.22 -15.68 0.88
C ASN A 87 15.09 -16.77 1.98
N GLY A 88 13.85 -17.28 2.14
CA GLY A 88 13.60 -18.47 2.94
C GLY A 88 13.04 -18.25 4.37
N ALA A 89 12.56 -17.05 4.70
CA ALA A 89 11.88 -16.81 5.97
C ALA A 89 10.36 -16.79 5.84
N GLU A 90 9.65 -17.19 6.89
CA GLU A 90 8.18 -17.23 6.98
C GLU A 90 7.49 -15.85 6.98
N TRP A 91 8.25 -14.76 6.81
CA TRP A 91 7.80 -13.37 6.85
C TRP A 91 7.48 -12.78 5.48
N ASP A 92 7.28 -13.61 4.47
CA ASP A 92 7.08 -13.17 3.08
C ASP A 92 5.74 -12.44 2.91
N PHE A 93 5.77 -11.13 3.06
CA PHE A 93 4.67 -10.25 2.63
C PHE A 93 4.57 -10.17 1.10
N LEU A 94 5.65 -10.52 0.39
CA LEU A 94 5.70 -10.60 -1.07
C LEU A 94 5.70 -12.05 -1.50
N LYS A 95 4.61 -12.51 -2.08
CA LYS A 95 4.34 -13.95 -2.32
C LYS A 95 4.74 -14.45 -3.70
N SER A 96 5.25 -13.60 -4.56
CA SER A 96 5.57 -13.95 -5.94
C SER A 96 6.99 -13.50 -6.28
N TYR A 97 7.67 -14.30 -7.10
CA TYR A 97 8.97 -13.96 -7.64
C TYR A 97 8.83 -13.55 -9.09
N THR A 98 9.55 -12.51 -9.49
CA THR A 98 9.77 -12.21 -10.91
C THR A 98 10.88 -13.10 -11.46
N SER A 99 10.95 -13.24 -12.80
CA SER A 99 12.05 -13.95 -13.46
C SER A 99 13.44 -13.39 -13.12
N ASP A 100 13.50 -12.12 -12.70
CA ASP A 100 14.73 -11.40 -12.37
C ASP A 100 15.08 -11.49 -10.86
N GLY A 101 14.37 -12.34 -10.09
CA GLY A 101 14.66 -12.61 -8.69
C GLY A 101 14.13 -11.57 -7.71
N TYR A 102 13.20 -10.70 -8.13
CA TYR A 102 12.52 -9.77 -7.22
C TYR A 102 11.32 -10.44 -6.56
N GLY A 103 11.15 -10.22 -5.27
CA GLY A 103 9.86 -10.38 -4.60
C GLY A 103 8.89 -9.33 -5.14
N TYR A 104 7.65 -9.73 -5.37
CA TYR A 104 6.62 -8.92 -5.99
C TYR A 104 5.35 -8.87 -5.15
N GLY A 105 4.79 -7.69 -4.99
CA GLY A 105 3.50 -7.47 -4.37
C GLY A 105 2.75 -6.33 -5.03
N PHE A 106 1.42 -6.34 -4.92
CA PHE A 106 0.59 -5.26 -5.44
C PHE A 106 -0.67 -5.03 -4.60
N ALA A 107 -1.25 -3.84 -4.75
CA ALA A 107 -2.60 -3.50 -4.33
C ALA A 107 -3.27 -2.58 -5.34
N GLU A 108 -4.57 -2.74 -5.53
CA GLU A 108 -5.39 -1.95 -6.44
C GLU A 108 -6.48 -1.21 -5.67
N TYR A 109 -6.64 0.08 -5.99
CA TYR A 109 -7.59 0.98 -5.34
C TYR A 109 -8.48 1.65 -6.35
N ARG A 110 -9.76 1.80 -5.99
CA ARG A 110 -10.69 2.61 -6.77
C ARG A 110 -10.59 4.06 -6.32
N VAL A 111 -10.22 4.96 -7.25
CA VAL A 111 -10.05 6.40 -7.00
C VAL A 111 -11.10 7.26 -7.71
N SER A 112 -11.86 6.66 -8.64
CA SER A 112 -13.07 7.23 -9.29
C SER A 112 -12.86 8.60 -9.91
N GLY A 113 -11.70 8.87 -10.50
CA GLY A 113 -11.37 10.12 -11.16
C GLY A 113 -11.25 11.35 -10.25
N LYS A 114 -11.30 11.16 -8.91
CA LYS A 114 -11.37 12.27 -7.95
C LYS A 114 -10.03 12.92 -7.67
N TYR A 115 -8.94 12.25 -7.96
CA TYR A 115 -7.59 12.67 -7.58
C TYR A 115 -6.73 12.87 -8.83
N LYS A 116 -5.79 13.81 -8.71
CA LYS A 116 -4.83 14.13 -9.79
C LYS A 116 -3.44 13.55 -9.51
N LYS A 117 -3.11 13.40 -8.24
CA LYS A 117 -1.75 13.06 -7.83
C LYS A 117 -1.73 12.10 -6.65
N LEU A 118 -0.81 11.15 -6.69
CA LEU A 118 -0.40 10.32 -5.56
C LEU A 118 1.00 10.75 -5.12
N THR A 119 1.20 10.97 -3.82
CA THR A 119 2.53 11.20 -3.23
C THR A 119 2.79 10.19 -2.13
N MET A 120 4.06 9.85 -1.89
CA MET A 120 4.49 9.05 -0.74
C MET A 120 5.99 9.19 -0.50
N LYS A 121 6.44 8.78 0.69
CA LYS A 121 7.84 8.66 1.04
C LYS A 121 8.30 7.20 0.91
N LEU A 122 9.46 7.00 0.32
CA LEU A 122 10.11 5.69 0.21
C LEU A 122 11.42 5.74 0.98
N ALA A 123 11.63 4.79 1.88
CA ALA A 123 12.85 4.71 2.68
C ALA A 123 13.35 3.27 2.79
N PRO A 124 14.67 3.05 2.87
CA PRO A 124 15.22 1.74 3.16
C PRO A 124 14.93 1.37 4.61
N HIS A 125 14.23 0.27 4.85
CA HIS A 125 13.99 -0.24 6.19
C HIS A 125 15.31 -0.72 6.84
N LYS A 126 15.40 -0.70 8.17
CA LYS A 126 16.59 -1.14 8.93
C LYS A 126 17.08 -2.54 8.58
N LEU A 127 16.18 -3.42 8.15
CA LEU A 127 16.50 -4.78 7.70
C LEU A 127 17.07 -4.84 6.28
N MET A 128 17.08 -3.75 5.50
CA MET A 128 17.60 -3.74 4.13
C MET A 128 19.04 -4.20 4.10
N ASN A 129 19.33 -5.28 3.35
CA ASN A 129 20.67 -5.77 3.13
C ASN A 129 21.52 -4.74 2.33
N LYS A 130 22.86 -4.81 2.50
CA LYS A 130 23.81 -3.94 1.78
C LYS A 130 23.67 -4.00 0.26
N ASP A 131 23.32 -5.17 -0.29
CA ASP A 131 23.14 -5.44 -1.72
C ASP A 131 21.64 -5.48 -2.12
N GLY A 132 20.75 -5.29 -1.15
CA GLY A 132 19.31 -5.21 -1.38
C GLY A 132 18.92 -3.92 -2.09
N ASN A 133 17.84 -4.00 -2.84
CA ASN A 133 17.21 -2.84 -3.45
C ASN A 133 15.72 -3.05 -3.64
N ALA A 134 14.99 -1.95 -3.72
CA ALA A 134 13.56 -1.96 -3.95
C ALA A 134 13.14 -0.80 -4.84
N TYR A 135 12.03 -0.94 -5.53
CA TYR A 135 11.38 0.13 -6.27
C TYR A 135 9.87 -0.13 -6.38
N ILE A 136 9.13 0.90 -6.70
CA ILE A 136 7.69 0.81 -6.92
C ILE A 136 7.32 1.26 -8.33
N LYS A 137 6.16 0.77 -8.79
CA LYS A 137 5.49 1.24 -10.00
C LYS A 137 4.06 1.62 -9.66
N VAL A 138 3.57 2.69 -10.29
CA VAL A 138 2.17 3.11 -10.21
C VAL A 138 1.56 3.07 -11.60
N TYR A 139 0.40 2.44 -11.68
CA TYR A 139 -0.42 2.39 -12.87
C TYR A 139 -1.73 3.15 -12.62
N ALA A 140 -2.20 3.84 -13.64
CA ALA A 140 -3.51 4.49 -13.70
C ALA A 140 -4.27 3.86 -14.86
N ASP A 141 -5.41 3.19 -14.57
CA ASP A 141 -6.21 2.44 -15.56
C ASP A 141 -5.34 1.54 -16.46
N ASP A 142 -4.52 0.67 -15.83
CA ASP A 142 -3.57 -0.27 -16.45
C ASP A 142 -2.37 0.37 -17.20
N LYS A 143 -2.30 1.70 -17.27
CA LYS A 143 -1.16 2.40 -17.87
C LYS A 143 -0.12 2.72 -16.81
N LEU A 144 1.14 2.31 -17.02
CA LEU A 144 2.27 2.73 -16.18
C LEU A 144 2.45 4.26 -16.26
N VAL A 145 2.30 4.94 -15.11
CA VAL A 145 2.41 6.40 -15.03
C VAL A 145 3.63 6.87 -14.25
N ALA A 146 4.17 6.04 -13.35
CA ALA A 146 5.39 6.37 -12.63
C ALA A 146 6.14 5.10 -12.19
N THR A 147 7.47 5.23 -12.11
CA THR A 147 8.38 4.25 -11.49
C THR A 147 9.31 5.03 -10.59
N SER A 148 9.53 4.56 -9.36
CA SER A 148 10.49 5.19 -8.46
C SER A 148 11.93 4.89 -8.87
N GLU A 149 12.86 5.68 -8.36
CA GLU A 149 14.25 5.29 -8.29
C GLU A 149 14.43 4.06 -7.39
N PHE A 150 15.58 3.39 -7.53
CA PHE A 150 15.94 2.30 -6.64
C PHE A 150 16.23 2.82 -5.23
N VAL A 151 15.49 2.31 -4.25
CA VAL A 151 15.80 2.45 -2.83
C VAL A 151 16.80 1.37 -2.46
N LYS A 152 17.99 1.77 -2.04
CA LYS A 152 19.08 0.91 -1.56
C LYS A 152 19.36 1.21 -0.11
N LYS A 153 20.09 0.35 0.61
CA LYS A 153 20.43 0.55 2.04
C LYS A 153 21.00 1.94 2.35
N LYS A 154 21.75 2.54 1.43
CA LYS A 154 22.38 3.87 1.61
C LYS A 154 21.59 5.02 1.00
N SER A 155 20.41 4.76 0.45
CA SER A 155 19.55 5.81 -0.09
C SER A 155 19.02 6.70 1.03
N SER A 156 18.97 7.99 0.77
CA SER A 156 18.12 8.91 1.55
C SER A 156 16.65 8.60 1.26
N VAL A 157 15.76 9.17 2.07
CA VAL A 157 14.31 9.12 1.82
C VAL A 157 14.03 9.76 0.47
N ILE A 158 13.21 9.08 -0.34
CA ILE A 158 12.76 9.54 -1.66
C ILE A 158 11.34 10.07 -1.51
N ASP A 159 11.10 11.32 -1.88
CA ASP A 159 9.75 11.86 -2.07
C ASP A 159 9.27 11.43 -3.48
N PHE A 160 8.32 10.52 -3.52
CA PHE A 160 7.78 9.95 -4.76
C PHE A 160 6.46 10.60 -5.12
N GLU A 161 6.26 10.84 -6.41
CA GLU A 161 5.04 11.43 -6.97
C GLU A 161 4.62 10.70 -8.24
N ALA A 162 3.30 10.48 -8.42
CA ALA A 162 2.70 9.95 -9.63
C ALA A 162 1.49 10.79 -10.05
N ASN A 163 1.41 11.13 -11.34
CA ASN A 163 0.23 11.76 -11.92
C ASN A 163 -0.82 10.67 -12.21
N ILE A 164 -1.98 10.78 -11.55
CA ILE A 164 -3.09 9.84 -11.66
C ILE A 164 -4.39 10.53 -12.10
N ALA A 165 -4.27 11.72 -12.71
CA ALA A 165 -5.42 12.53 -13.09
C ALA A 165 -6.39 11.77 -13.99
N GLY A 166 -7.68 11.74 -13.58
CA GLY A 166 -8.76 11.11 -14.33
C GLY A 166 -8.84 9.59 -14.20
N ALA A 167 -7.93 8.95 -13.46
CA ALA A 167 -7.96 7.49 -13.28
C ALA A 167 -9.20 7.03 -12.51
N GLU A 168 -9.85 5.98 -12.97
CA GLU A 168 -10.88 5.26 -12.20
C GLU A 168 -10.24 4.36 -11.15
N TYR A 169 -9.11 3.74 -11.51
CA TYR A 169 -8.35 2.81 -10.67
C TYR A 169 -6.86 3.14 -10.67
N ILE A 170 -6.20 2.88 -9.55
CA ILE A 170 -4.74 2.87 -9.49
C ILE A 170 -4.27 1.51 -8.99
N LYS A 171 -3.12 1.05 -9.51
CA LYS A 171 -2.40 -0.11 -9.01
C LYS A 171 -1.02 0.33 -8.54
N LEU A 172 -0.69 -0.04 -7.31
CA LEU A 172 0.64 0.10 -6.73
C LEU A 172 1.32 -1.27 -6.76
N GLU A 173 2.47 -1.35 -7.42
CA GLU A 173 3.31 -2.55 -7.44
C GLU A 173 4.61 -2.28 -6.70
N VAL A 174 5.06 -3.26 -5.91
CA VAL A 174 6.31 -3.21 -5.15
C VAL A 174 7.21 -4.34 -5.61
N TYR A 175 8.47 -4.01 -5.85
CA TYR A 175 9.52 -4.95 -6.25
C TYR A 175 10.68 -4.83 -5.27
N ILE A 176 11.10 -5.96 -4.69
CA ILE A 176 12.19 -6.00 -3.71
C ILE A 176 13.14 -7.13 -4.04
N HIS A 177 14.42 -6.82 -4.10
CA HIS A 177 15.52 -7.78 -4.23
C HIS A 177 16.28 -7.85 -2.91
N ALA A 178 16.43 -9.05 -2.37
CA ALA A 178 17.07 -9.29 -1.07
C ALA A 178 18.60 -9.16 -1.10
N GLY A 179 19.20 -9.10 -2.29
CA GLY A 179 20.64 -9.12 -2.45
C GLY A 179 21.22 -10.53 -2.55
N SER A 180 22.50 -10.65 -2.84
CA SER A 180 23.17 -11.93 -2.96
C SER A 180 23.58 -12.46 -1.59
N CYS A 181 23.10 -13.65 -1.24
CA CYS A 181 23.58 -14.40 -0.09
C CYS A 181 24.67 -15.35 -0.52
N ILE A 182 25.91 -14.92 -0.47
CA ILE A 182 27.05 -15.83 -0.56
C ILE A 182 27.84 -15.69 0.74
N GLY A 183 27.60 -16.60 1.69
CA GLY A 183 28.37 -16.71 2.93
C GLY A 183 27.54 -17.21 4.10
N GLU A 184 28.02 -18.25 4.79
CA GLU A 184 27.50 -18.68 6.09
C GLU A 184 27.67 -17.53 7.10
N GLY A 185 26.57 -17.10 7.73
CA GLY A 185 26.58 -16.11 8.80
C GLY A 185 26.13 -14.70 8.42
N SER A 186 25.37 -14.51 7.35
CA SER A 186 24.77 -13.22 7.04
C SER A 186 23.56 -12.99 7.95
N ASP A 187 23.65 -11.97 8.82
CA ASP A 187 22.53 -11.40 9.54
C ASP A 187 21.50 -10.89 8.53
N GLY A 188 20.45 -11.70 8.27
CA GLY A 188 19.28 -11.34 7.49
C GLY A 188 19.56 -10.97 6.02
N ASN A 189 19.09 -11.83 5.11
CA ASN A 189 19.17 -11.61 3.67
C ASN A 189 17.92 -10.90 3.18
N ASP A 190 17.57 -9.79 3.78
CA ASP A 190 16.30 -9.15 3.56
C ASP A 190 16.43 -7.95 2.61
N GLY A 191 15.56 -7.89 1.63
CA GLY A 191 15.18 -6.64 1.00
C GLY A 191 14.01 -6.08 1.79
N ALA A 192 14.05 -4.80 2.16
CA ALA A 192 12.96 -4.23 2.92
C ALA A 192 12.76 -2.74 2.59
N LEU A 193 11.54 -2.38 2.25
CA LEU A 193 11.12 -1.03 1.86
C LEU A 193 10.06 -0.52 2.82
N ILE A 194 10.24 0.72 3.28
CA ILE A 194 9.18 1.50 3.93
C ILE A 194 8.50 2.36 2.88
N MET A 195 7.18 2.28 2.81
CA MET A 195 6.32 3.25 2.14
C MET A 195 5.52 3.97 3.23
N ALA A 196 5.58 5.29 3.26
CA ALA A 196 4.91 6.08 4.29
C ALA A 196 4.28 7.34 3.71
N ASP A 197 3.33 7.91 4.44
CA ASP A 197 2.68 9.19 4.13
C ASP A 197 2.08 9.22 2.71
N ALA A 198 1.44 8.09 2.32
CA ALA A 198 0.81 7.97 1.01
C ALA A 198 -0.48 8.78 0.95
N LYS A 199 -0.52 9.81 0.10
CA LYS A 199 -1.61 10.78 -0.02
C LYS A 199 -2.10 10.92 -1.46
N LEU A 200 -3.41 10.99 -1.59
CA LEU A 200 -4.13 11.29 -2.82
C LEU A 200 -4.56 12.77 -2.80
N TRP A 201 -4.24 13.52 -3.83
CA TRP A 201 -4.50 14.94 -3.97
C TRP A 201 -5.54 15.19 -5.06
N PRO A 202 -6.58 16.02 -4.80
CA PRO A 202 -7.63 16.36 -5.76
C PRO A 202 -7.17 17.21 -6.95
#